data_83c59367153f1f4e6500ea2510375fc1
#
_entry.id   83c59367153f1f4e6500ea2510375fc1
#
_cell.length_a   1.000
_cell.length_b   1.000
_cell.length_c   1.000
_cell.angle_alpha   90.00
_cell.angle_beta   90.00
_cell.angle_gamma   90.00
#
_symmetry.space_group_name_H-M   'P 1'
#
loop_
_entity.id
_entity.type
_entity.pdbx_description
1 polymer ?
#
loop_
_entity_poly.entity_id
_entity_poly.type
_entity_poly.pdbx_seq_one_letter_code
_entity_poly.pdbx_strand_id
1 'polypeptide(L)'
;MNHEQNMRAELFHQLHAGPAPLMLPNAWDAASARVIENAGAKAIATTSAGMAWALGYPDGEQLPVQDLLAACRRICQVVTAPVSVDIERGYGRDAQDTGGLVGALIQLGVVGINIEDGTEPGTQTLAHPSVLCGRIACVRAIAQHQGLPFFINARIDTYLSNLQPEARLEETRKRALAYIDAGADGIFVPGLADAEEIATLTRLLPVPLNVYAGYPGAPGSHVLQQLGVRRISLGCGPMQATLAHLGAIASEAFDEGRYDTMGKRMLTPAEANGLFRSIVHKADRTREVPYVGMGDGPVAQLVARQRRASFPDVELTTRNGNGANHSPAWRRLIASMLGGRATAKAGSA
;
A
#
# COMPACT_ATOMS: atom_id res chain seq x y z
N MET A 1 5.41 24.50 5.92
CA MET A 1 5.22 23.57 4.79
C MET A 1 5.58 24.22 3.48
N ASN A 2 5.99 23.41 2.48
CA ASN A 2 6.41 23.91 1.18
C ASN A 2 5.17 24.00 0.26
N HIS A 3 4.94 25.14 -0.38
CA HIS A 3 3.85 25.37 -1.36
C HIS A 3 3.80 24.26 -2.43
N GLU A 4 4.95 23.76 -2.86
CA GLU A 4 5.07 22.66 -3.83
C GLU A 4 4.44 21.34 -3.34
N GLN A 5 4.54 21.02 -2.04
CA GLN A 5 3.91 19.83 -1.47
C GLN A 5 2.39 19.97 -1.43
N ASN A 6 1.86 21.14 -1.10
CA ASN A 6 0.42 21.38 -1.14
C ASN A 6 -0.12 21.23 -2.56
N MET A 7 0.54 21.80 -3.57
CA MET A 7 0.15 21.62 -4.96
C MET A 7 0.15 20.15 -5.38
N ARG A 8 1.14 19.37 -4.93
CA ARG A 8 1.17 17.90 -5.19
C ARG A 8 0.03 17.16 -4.50
N ALA A 9 -0.30 17.54 -3.27
CA ALA A 9 -1.43 16.94 -2.55
C ALA A 9 -2.77 17.27 -3.22
N GLU A 10 -3.00 18.51 -3.62
CA GLU A 10 -4.19 18.92 -4.39
C GLU A 10 -4.27 18.19 -5.73
N LEU A 11 -3.16 18.09 -6.47
CA LEU A 11 -3.09 17.32 -7.71
C LEU A 11 -3.47 15.85 -7.46
N PHE A 12 -3.01 15.26 -6.36
CA PHE A 12 -3.32 13.86 -6.03
C PHE A 12 -4.82 13.64 -5.80
N HIS A 13 -5.51 14.56 -5.13
CA HIS A 13 -6.98 14.54 -5.03
C HIS A 13 -7.65 14.69 -6.39
N GLN A 14 -7.21 15.64 -7.21
CA GLN A 14 -7.77 15.85 -8.56
C GLN A 14 -7.63 14.62 -9.45
N LEU A 15 -6.51 13.89 -9.35
CA LEU A 15 -6.29 12.65 -10.10
C LEU A 15 -7.31 11.55 -9.75
N HIS A 16 -7.83 11.54 -8.52
CA HIS A 16 -8.88 10.60 -8.10
C HIS A 16 -10.29 11.05 -8.52
N ALA A 17 -10.48 12.34 -8.80
CA ALA A 17 -11.75 12.91 -9.26
C ALA A 17 -11.90 12.91 -10.78
N GLY A 18 -10.85 12.57 -11.53
CA GLY A 18 -10.84 12.57 -12.99
C GLY A 18 -11.78 11.54 -13.63
N PRO A 19 -12.07 11.69 -14.94
CA PRO A 19 -12.97 10.76 -15.67
C PRO A 19 -12.35 9.36 -15.87
N ALA A 20 -11.01 9.27 -15.95
CA ALA A 20 -10.28 8.01 -16.07
C ALA A 20 -9.72 7.58 -14.70
N PRO A 21 -9.64 6.27 -14.43
CA PRO A 21 -9.01 5.78 -13.21
C PRO A 21 -7.53 6.19 -13.12
N LEU A 22 -7.08 6.59 -11.95
CA LEU A 22 -5.67 6.74 -11.67
C LEU A 22 -5.01 5.36 -11.62
N MET A 23 -4.16 5.07 -12.61
CA MET A 23 -3.39 3.83 -12.68
C MET A 23 -2.09 3.97 -11.88
N LEU A 24 -1.87 3.07 -10.94
CA LEU A 24 -0.71 3.05 -10.05
C LEU A 24 0.03 1.71 -10.10
N PRO A 25 0.97 1.54 -11.03
CA PRO A 25 2.04 0.55 -10.84
C PRO A 25 2.80 0.92 -9.57
N ASN A 26 2.88 -0.01 -8.60
CA ASN A 26 3.43 0.35 -7.30
C ASN A 26 4.96 0.23 -7.30
N ALA A 27 5.63 1.23 -6.74
CA ALA A 27 7.07 1.29 -6.57
C ALA A 27 7.51 0.66 -5.24
N TRP A 28 8.76 0.18 -5.17
CA TRP A 28 9.34 -0.39 -3.96
C TRP A 28 10.68 0.25 -3.57
N ASP A 29 11.30 1.00 -4.50
CA ASP A 29 12.54 1.74 -4.29
C ASP A 29 12.63 2.97 -5.21
N ALA A 30 13.74 3.70 -5.12
CA ALA A 30 13.97 4.90 -5.93
C ALA A 30 14.07 4.58 -7.43
N ALA A 31 14.61 3.43 -7.81
CA ALA A 31 14.79 3.06 -9.21
C ALA A 31 13.43 2.69 -9.85
N SER A 32 12.66 1.85 -9.21
CA SER A 32 11.31 1.51 -9.66
C SER A 32 10.40 2.74 -9.75
N ALA A 33 10.46 3.66 -8.78
CA ALA A 33 9.70 4.90 -8.80
C ALA A 33 10.05 5.78 -10.02
N ARG A 34 11.35 5.91 -10.36
CA ARG A 34 11.79 6.65 -11.55
C ARG A 34 11.37 5.99 -12.84
N VAL A 35 11.50 4.66 -12.94
CA VAL A 35 11.06 3.92 -14.13
C VAL A 35 9.55 4.11 -14.34
N ILE A 36 8.76 4.01 -13.27
CA ILE A 36 7.30 4.18 -13.31
C ILE A 36 6.93 5.62 -13.69
N GLU A 37 7.57 6.63 -13.10
CA GLU A 37 7.33 8.04 -13.45
C GLU A 37 7.72 8.32 -14.91
N ASN A 38 8.88 7.82 -15.35
CA ASN A 38 9.36 7.99 -16.72
C ASN A 38 8.46 7.30 -17.76
N ALA A 39 7.76 6.22 -17.37
CA ALA A 39 6.74 5.57 -18.18
C ALA A 39 5.42 6.37 -18.28
N GLY A 40 5.31 7.51 -17.57
CA GLY A 40 4.18 8.43 -17.67
C GLY A 40 3.20 8.39 -16.49
N ALA A 41 3.55 7.74 -15.38
CA ALA A 41 2.73 7.75 -14.18
C ALA A 41 2.52 9.19 -13.67
N LYS A 42 1.27 9.51 -13.32
CA LYS A 42 0.88 10.83 -12.81
C LYS A 42 1.03 10.95 -11.30
N ALA A 43 1.16 9.83 -10.62
CA ALA A 43 1.46 9.72 -9.19
C ALA A 43 2.24 8.43 -8.95
N ILE A 44 2.96 8.36 -7.84
CA ILE A 44 3.68 7.18 -7.38
C ILE A 44 2.99 6.67 -6.12
N ALA A 45 2.66 5.38 -6.10
CA ALA A 45 2.27 4.68 -4.88
C ALA A 45 3.30 3.60 -4.56
N THR A 46 3.61 3.39 -3.29
CA THR A 46 4.49 2.29 -2.89
C THR A 46 3.70 0.99 -2.68
N THR A 47 4.42 -0.12 -2.51
CA THR A 47 3.90 -1.40 -2.06
C THR A 47 4.69 -1.86 -0.84
N SER A 48 4.02 -2.14 0.28
CA SER A 48 4.63 -2.61 1.52
C SER A 48 5.47 -3.86 1.28
N ALA A 49 4.85 -4.89 0.67
CA ALA A 49 5.51 -6.14 0.36
C ALA A 49 6.76 -5.95 -0.51
N GLY A 50 6.67 -5.12 -1.57
CA GLY A 50 7.82 -4.86 -2.45
C GLY A 50 8.96 -4.15 -1.72
N MET A 51 8.66 -3.18 -0.86
CA MET A 51 9.67 -2.47 -0.06
C MET A 51 10.33 -3.40 0.96
N ALA A 52 9.52 -4.22 1.65
CA ALA A 52 10.03 -5.20 2.60
C ALA A 52 10.96 -6.21 1.91
N TRP A 53 10.55 -6.81 0.80
CA TRP A 53 11.37 -7.77 0.05
C TRP A 53 12.66 -7.15 -0.51
N ALA A 54 12.61 -5.91 -1.00
CA ALA A 54 13.80 -5.20 -1.48
C ALA A 54 14.86 -4.98 -0.39
N LEU A 55 14.44 -4.93 0.87
CA LEU A 55 15.29 -4.73 2.03
C LEU A 55 15.54 -6.02 2.84
N GLY A 56 15.06 -7.18 2.34
CA GLY A 56 15.32 -8.49 2.94
C GLY A 56 14.38 -8.88 4.09
N TYR A 57 13.22 -8.22 4.21
CA TYR A 57 12.20 -8.51 5.21
C TYR A 57 10.97 -9.19 4.57
N PRO A 58 10.24 -10.03 5.31
CA PRO A 58 8.92 -10.46 4.90
C PRO A 58 7.91 -9.30 5.03
N ASP A 59 6.80 -9.38 4.28
CA ASP A 59 5.66 -8.48 4.41
C ASP A 59 4.94 -8.64 5.76
N GLY A 60 4.16 -7.64 6.18
CA GLY A 60 3.37 -7.69 7.42
C GLY A 60 4.00 -6.94 8.58
N GLU A 61 4.37 -5.67 8.36
CA GLU A 61 4.98 -4.75 9.34
C GLU A 61 6.31 -5.26 9.95
N GLN A 62 7.05 -6.10 9.18
CA GLN A 62 8.36 -6.60 9.60
C GLN A 62 9.50 -5.66 9.23
N LEU A 63 9.28 -4.76 8.26
CA LEU A 63 10.25 -3.74 7.89
C LEU A 63 10.37 -2.70 9.02
N PRO A 64 11.58 -2.43 9.57
CA PRO A 64 11.74 -1.38 10.57
C PRO A 64 11.29 0.00 10.05
N VAL A 65 10.61 0.78 10.89
CA VAL A 65 10.11 2.12 10.52
C VAL A 65 11.20 3.03 9.98
N GLN A 66 12.42 2.95 10.49
CA GLN A 66 13.54 3.76 10.04
C GLN A 66 13.96 3.40 8.59
N ASP A 67 13.91 2.12 8.24
CA ASP A 67 14.22 1.66 6.88
C ASP A 67 13.10 2.05 5.90
N LEU A 68 11.83 1.95 6.33
CA LEU A 68 10.68 2.47 5.58
C LEU A 68 10.85 3.98 5.29
N LEU A 69 11.15 4.79 6.31
CA LEU A 69 11.35 6.23 6.15
C LEU A 69 12.56 6.55 5.25
N ALA A 70 13.66 5.80 5.38
CA ALA A 70 14.84 5.97 4.53
C ALA A 70 14.52 5.67 3.06
N ALA A 71 13.79 4.59 2.77
CA ALA A 71 13.36 4.24 1.43
C ALA A 71 12.38 5.29 0.85
N CYS A 72 11.38 5.72 1.63
CA CYS A 72 10.45 6.77 1.24
C CYS A 72 11.16 8.09 0.93
N ARG A 73 12.16 8.48 1.73
CA ARG A 73 13.01 9.64 1.46
C ARG A 73 13.65 9.55 0.10
N ARG A 74 14.26 8.40 -0.26
CA ARG A 74 14.91 8.19 -1.56
C ARG A 74 13.91 8.28 -2.70
N ILE A 75 12.73 7.68 -2.55
CA ILE A 75 11.65 7.78 -3.55
C ILE A 75 11.26 9.24 -3.77
N CYS A 76 10.93 9.99 -2.71
CA CYS A 76 10.52 11.39 -2.80
C CYS A 76 11.61 12.32 -3.37
N GLN A 77 12.89 11.95 -3.25
CA GLN A 77 13.99 12.72 -3.81
C GLN A 77 14.16 12.56 -5.33
N VAL A 78 13.72 11.45 -5.89
CA VAL A 78 13.98 11.11 -7.31
C VAL A 78 12.76 11.32 -8.21
N VAL A 79 11.57 11.59 -7.66
CA VAL A 79 10.35 11.84 -8.43
C VAL A 79 9.80 13.23 -8.19
N THR A 80 9.05 13.74 -9.17
CA THR A 80 8.31 15.02 -9.10
C THR A 80 6.83 14.81 -8.86
N ALA A 81 6.31 13.65 -9.25
CA ALA A 81 4.93 13.25 -9.07
C ALA A 81 4.54 13.13 -7.57
N PRO A 82 3.25 13.31 -7.23
CA PRO A 82 2.76 13.05 -5.88
C PRO A 82 3.09 11.62 -5.43
N VAL A 83 3.52 11.45 -4.17
CA VAL A 83 3.87 10.14 -3.59
C VAL A 83 2.87 9.75 -2.50
N SER A 84 2.28 8.55 -2.63
CA SER A 84 1.45 7.89 -1.62
C SER A 84 2.18 6.64 -1.10
N VAL A 85 2.22 6.44 0.21
CA VAL A 85 2.96 5.34 0.85
C VAL A 85 1.99 4.33 1.43
N ASP A 86 2.24 3.05 1.18
CA ASP A 86 1.56 1.95 1.84
C ASP A 86 2.20 1.72 3.21
N ILE A 87 1.42 1.93 4.27
CA ILE A 87 1.86 1.80 5.67
C ILE A 87 1.18 0.62 6.39
N GLU A 88 0.65 -0.31 5.64
CA GLU A 88 -0.02 -1.50 6.18
C GLU A 88 -1.06 -1.13 7.25
N ARG A 89 -1.00 -1.70 8.45
CA ARG A 89 -1.90 -1.35 9.57
C ARG A 89 -1.49 -0.08 10.32
N GLY A 90 -0.34 0.54 9.98
CA GLY A 90 0.12 1.80 10.55
C GLY A 90 1.40 1.72 11.39
N TYR A 91 2.10 0.59 11.41
CA TYR A 91 3.42 0.40 12.05
C TYR A 91 3.47 0.83 13.51
N GLY A 92 2.46 0.51 14.28
CA GLY A 92 2.44 0.93 15.66
C GLY A 92 1.39 0.22 16.50
N ARG A 93 1.53 0.35 17.83
CA ARG A 93 0.61 -0.25 18.80
C ARG A 93 -0.76 0.43 18.79
N ASP A 94 -0.77 1.72 18.52
CA ASP A 94 -1.96 2.56 18.59
C ASP A 94 -2.00 3.67 17.54
N ALA A 95 -3.01 4.51 17.61
CA ALA A 95 -3.21 5.62 16.69
C ALA A 95 -2.14 6.73 16.82
N GLN A 96 -1.48 6.86 17.97
CA GLN A 96 -0.45 7.87 18.19
C GLN A 96 0.85 7.47 17.50
N ASP A 97 1.24 6.20 17.60
CA ASP A 97 2.40 5.66 16.89
C ASP A 97 2.21 5.84 15.36
N THR A 98 1.02 5.48 14.83
CA THR A 98 0.65 5.71 13.42
C THR A 98 0.74 7.19 13.04
N GLY A 99 0.24 8.06 13.90
CA GLY A 99 0.32 9.51 13.70
C GLY A 99 1.76 10.03 13.64
N GLY A 100 2.65 9.52 14.50
CA GLY A 100 4.07 9.85 14.47
C GLY A 100 4.74 9.45 13.16
N LEU A 101 4.47 8.25 12.66
CA LEU A 101 4.95 7.78 11.36
C LEU A 101 4.46 8.70 10.22
N VAL A 102 3.15 9.00 10.19
CA VAL A 102 2.58 9.85 9.12
C VAL A 102 3.13 11.27 9.20
N GLY A 103 3.31 11.82 10.39
CA GLY A 103 3.98 13.11 10.58
C GLY A 103 5.38 13.12 9.96
N ALA A 104 6.17 12.06 10.16
CA ALA A 104 7.50 11.92 9.56
C ALA A 104 7.40 11.77 8.02
N LEU A 105 6.47 10.98 7.50
CA LEU A 105 6.25 10.84 6.06
C LEU A 105 5.87 12.16 5.39
N ILE A 106 5.02 12.97 6.00
CA ILE A 106 4.68 14.31 5.51
C ILE A 106 5.92 15.21 5.42
N GLN A 107 6.84 15.13 6.40
CA GLN A 107 8.10 15.88 6.36
C GLN A 107 9.03 15.46 5.21
N LEU A 108 8.90 14.23 4.73
CA LEU A 108 9.62 13.72 3.55
C LEU A 108 9.00 14.12 2.21
N GLY A 109 7.81 14.74 2.22
CA GLY A 109 7.10 15.16 1.01
C GLY A 109 6.01 14.20 0.53
N VAL A 110 5.65 13.19 1.31
CA VAL A 110 4.53 12.28 1.03
C VAL A 110 3.22 13.05 1.15
N VAL A 111 2.26 12.75 0.26
CA VAL A 111 0.97 13.45 0.18
C VAL A 111 -0.24 12.54 0.41
N GLY A 112 -0.03 11.26 0.62
CA GLY A 112 -1.10 10.32 0.93
C GLY A 112 -0.56 8.96 1.42
N ILE A 113 -1.45 8.13 1.94
CA ILE A 113 -1.15 6.78 2.40
C ILE A 113 -2.23 5.79 1.97
N ASN A 114 -1.86 4.48 1.90
CA ASN A 114 -2.78 3.40 2.18
C ASN A 114 -2.62 3.01 3.66
N ILE A 115 -3.73 2.72 4.33
CA ILE A 115 -3.76 2.17 5.67
C ILE A 115 -4.89 1.15 5.78
N GLU A 116 -4.68 0.00 6.44
CA GLU A 116 -5.60 -1.13 6.39
C GLU A 116 -6.15 -1.57 7.74
N ASP A 117 -7.33 -2.22 7.70
CA ASP A 117 -7.90 -2.88 8.86
C ASP A 117 -7.34 -4.29 9.09
N GLY A 118 -6.70 -4.88 8.08
CA GLY A 118 -5.93 -6.12 8.15
C GLY A 118 -6.52 -7.24 9.00
N THR A 119 -5.95 -8.42 8.89
CA THR A 119 -6.27 -9.51 9.83
C THR A 119 -5.34 -9.48 11.04
N GLU A 120 -5.84 -9.90 12.20
CA GLU A 120 -4.99 -10.08 13.38
C GLU A 120 -3.87 -11.08 13.09
N PRO A 121 -2.63 -10.85 13.59
CA PRO A 121 -1.50 -11.72 13.32
C PRO A 121 -1.79 -13.18 13.64
N GLY A 122 -1.50 -14.06 12.68
CA GLY A 122 -1.72 -15.51 12.82
C GLY A 122 -3.17 -15.96 12.68
N THR A 123 -4.11 -15.05 12.38
CA THR A 123 -5.51 -15.35 12.11
C THR A 123 -5.91 -14.86 10.72
N GLN A 124 -7.15 -15.12 10.30
CA GLN A 124 -7.78 -14.49 9.16
C GLN A 124 -8.98 -13.61 9.61
N THR A 125 -9.03 -13.29 10.90
CA THR A 125 -10.08 -12.49 11.51
C THR A 125 -9.71 -11.01 11.37
N LEU A 126 -10.61 -10.23 10.82
CA LEU A 126 -10.44 -8.79 10.69
C LEU A 126 -10.43 -8.11 12.07
N ALA A 127 -9.57 -7.12 12.23
CA ALA A 127 -9.60 -6.24 13.40
C ALA A 127 -10.97 -5.52 13.51
N HIS A 128 -11.33 -5.14 14.73
CA HIS A 128 -12.55 -4.36 14.93
C HIS A 128 -12.44 -3.00 14.20
N PRO A 129 -13.49 -2.54 13.48
CA PRO A 129 -13.41 -1.32 12.66
C PRO A 129 -12.96 -0.08 13.42
N SER A 130 -13.28 0.02 14.72
CA SER A 130 -12.88 1.17 15.56
C SER A 130 -11.37 1.37 15.67
N VAL A 131 -10.57 0.31 15.47
CA VAL A 131 -9.11 0.40 15.50
C VAL A 131 -8.63 1.27 14.34
N LEU A 132 -9.06 0.95 13.11
CA LEU A 132 -8.69 1.73 11.95
C LEU A 132 -9.35 3.11 11.94
N CYS A 133 -10.61 3.25 12.39
CA CYS A 133 -11.24 4.56 12.57
C CYS A 133 -10.41 5.49 13.46
N GLY A 134 -9.90 4.99 14.58
CA GLY A 134 -9.05 5.78 15.48
C GLY A 134 -7.73 6.21 14.82
N ARG A 135 -7.12 5.34 14.04
CA ARG A 135 -5.89 5.66 13.28
C ARG A 135 -6.15 6.68 12.18
N ILE A 136 -7.22 6.51 11.40
CA ILE A 136 -7.62 7.48 10.35
C ILE A 136 -7.89 8.86 10.96
N ALA A 137 -8.65 8.94 12.04
CA ALA A 137 -8.95 10.21 12.71
C ALA A 137 -7.68 10.90 13.23
N CYS A 138 -6.73 10.13 13.79
CA CYS A 138 -5.44 10.66 14.23
C CYS A 138 -4.63 11.22 13.04
N VAL A 139 -4.51 10.46 11.95
CA VAL A 139 -3.82 10.90 10.73
C VAL A 139 -4.45 12.16 10.15
N ARG A 140 -5.79 12.22 10.09
CA ARG A 140 -6.53 13.40 9.61
C ARG A 140 -6.23 14.63 10.46
N ALA A 141 -6.23 14.49 11.79
CA ALA A 141 -5.92 15.59 12.70
C ALA A 141 -4.49 16.13 12.50
N ILE A 142 -3.51 15.24 12.29
CA ILE A 142 -2.12 15.62 12.01
C ILE A 142 -2.01 16.35 10.67
N ALA A 143 -2.63 15.83 9.62
CA ALA A 143 -2.62 16.47 8.30
C ALA A 143 -3.24 17.86 8.34
N GLN A 144 -4.39 18.01 9.03
CA GLN A 144 -5.04 19.31 9.24
C GLN A 144 -4.18 20.28 10.03
N HIS A 145 -3.55 19.82 11.11
CA HIS A 145 -2.63 20.66 11.89
C HIS A 145 -1.45 21.15 11.04
N GLN A 146 -1.00 20.34 10.10
CA GLN A 146 0.05 20.71 9.16
C GLN A 146 -0.48 21.48 7.92
N GLY A 147 -1.79 21.72 7.80
CA GLY A 147 -2.43 22.42 6.67
C GLY A 147 -2.21 21.71 5.32
N LEU A 148 -2.08 20.38 5.29
CA LEU A 148 -1.87 19.59 4.09
C LEU A 148 -3.16 18.84 3.73
N PRO A 149 -3.70 18.93 2.50
CA PRO A 149 -4.78 18.09 2.02
C PRO A 149 -4.24 16.66 1.74
N PHE A 150 -3.96 15.94 2.83
CA PHE A 150 -3.35 14.61 2.80
C PHE A 150 -4.38 13.54 2.45
N PHE A 151 -4.10 12.69 1.47
CA PHE A 151 -5.03 11.67 0.98
C PHE A 151 -4.92 10.38 1.81
N ILE A 152 -5.98 9.97 2.45
CA ILE A 152 -6.08 8.72 3.24
C ILE A 152 -6.89 7.71 2.45
N ASN A 153 -6.25 6.66 1.93
CA ASN A 153 -6.88 5.55 1.24
C ASN A 153 -7.05 4.38 2.21
N ALA A 154 -8.23 4.20 2.77
CA ALA A 154 -8.51 3.14 3.73
C ALA A 154 -8.70 1.79 3.01
N ARG A 155 -7.83 0.81 3.31
CA ARG A 155 -7.91 -0.55 2.78
C ARG A 155 -8.77 -1.42 3.69
N ILE A 156 -9.63 -2.22 3.07
CA ILE A 156 -10.57 -3.13 3.73
C ILE A 156 -10.30 -4.55 3.24
N ASP A 157 -9.88 -5.43 4.14
CA ASP A 157 -9.43 -6.78 3.80
C ASP A 157 -10.54 -7.86 3.91
N THR A 158 -11.80 -7.48 3.78
CA THR A 158 -12.95 -8.40 3.86
C THR A 158 -12.86 -9.56 2.86
N TYR A 159 -12.36 -9.32 1.65
CA TYR A 159 -12.19 -10.33 0.61
C TYR A 159 -10.93 -11.19 0.80
N LEU A 160 -10.03 -10.81 1.70
CA LEU A 160 -8.84 -11.56 2.08
C LEU A 160 -8.99 -12.29 3.43
N SER A 161 -10.12 -12.08 4.12
CA SER A 161 -10.42 -12.64 5.42
C SER A 161 -11.18 -13.97 5.34
N ASN A 162 -11.48 -14.54 6.49
CA ASN A 162 -12.29 -15.76 6.63
C ASN A 162 -13.81 -15.52 6.59
N LEU A 163 -14.25 -14.31 6.25
CA LEU A 163 -15.68 -14.02 6.07
C LEU A 163 -16.29 -14.88 4.97
N GLN A 164 -17.52 -15.34 5.23
CA GLN A 164 -18.29 -16.03 4.21
C GLN A 164 -18.55 -15.11 3.00
N PRO A 165 -18.51 -15.62 1.77
CA PRO A 165 -18.66 -14.80 0.57
C PRO A 165 -19.87 -13.86 0.62
N GLU A 166 -21.01 -14.34 1.09
CA GLU A 166 -22.28 -13.61 1.14
C GLU A 166 -22.27 -12.42 2.12
N ALA A 167 -21.36 -12.45 3.10
CA ALA A 167 -21.23 -11.39 4.09
C ALA A 167 -20.23 -10.30 3.68
N ARG A 168 -19.37 -10.56 2.69
CA ARG A 168 -18.23 -9.69 2.34
C ARG A 168 -18.65 -8.30 1.88
N LEU A 169 -19.59 -8.25 0.95
CA LEU A 169 -20.05 -6.97 0.39
C LEU A 169 -20.64 -6.04 1.45
N GLU A 170 -21.53 -6.58 2.28
CA GLU A 170 -22.20 -5.78 3.32
C GLU A 170 -21.23 -5.36 4.43
N GLU A 171 -20.32 -6.25 4.84
CA GLU A 171 -19.27 -5.88 5.81
C GLU A 171 -18.31 -4.84 5.24
N THR A 172 -17.93 -4.95 3.95
CA THR A 172 -17.14 -3.94 3.24
C THR A 172 -17.83 -2.59 3.26
N ARG A 173 -19.13 -2.55 2.94
CA ARG A 173 -19.93 -1.32 2.95
C ARG A 173 -19.95 -0.67 4.33
N LYS A 174 -20.22 -1.43 5.38
CA LYS A 174 -20.24 -0.93 6.77
C LYS A 174 -18.91 -0.33 7.18
N ARG A 175 -17.81 -1.05 6.94
CA ARG A 175 -16.45 -0.58 7.25
C ARG A 175 -16.10 0.66 6.44
N ALA A 176 -16.39 0.66 5.13
CA ALA A 176 -16.12 1.79 4.26
C ALA A 176 -16.78 3.07 4.77
N LEU A 177 -18.08 3.03 5.12
CA LEU A 177 -18.79 4.19 5.65
C LEU A 177 -18.21 4.67 6.98
N ALA A 178 -17.84 3.75 7.88
CA ALA A 178 -17.19 4.12 9.13
C ALA A 178 -15.81 4.78 8.93
N TYR A 179 -15.02 4.29 7.96
CA TYR A 179 -13.71 4.87 7.66
C TYR A 179 -13.81 6.22 6.96
N ILE A 180 -14.82 6.40 6.09
CA ILE A 180 -15.13 7.70 5.47
C ILE A 180 -15.54 8.71 6.55
N ASP A 181 -16.41 8.33 7.49
CA ASP A 181 -16.82 9.18 8.61
C ASP A 181 -15.63 9.54 9.52
N ALA A 182 -14.66 8.62 9.69
CA ALA A 182 -13.41 8.88 10.40
C ALA A 182 -12.43 9.78 9.63
N GLY A 183 -12.67 10.06 8.33
CA GLY A 183 -11.88 10.98 7.52
C GLY A 183 -11.08 10.35 6.38
N ALA A 184 -11.41 9.13 5.92
CA ALA A 184 -10.81 8.56 4.71
C ALA A 184 -11.29 9.30 3.44
N ASP A 185 -10.39 9.49 2.48
CA ASP A 185 -10.66 10.15 1.19
C ASP A 185 -10.91 9.14 0.07
N GLY A 186 -10.57 7.89 0.27
CA GLY A 186 -10.76 6.78 -0.67
C GLY A 186 -10.85 5.45 0.05
N ILE A 187 -11.44 4.48 -0.62
CA ILE A 187 -11.59 3.10 -0.13
C ILE A 187 -10.87 2.14 -1.07
N PHE A 188 -10.09 1.23 -0.52
CA PHE A 188 -9.36 0.21 -1.24
C PHE A 188 -9.81 -1.18 -0.80
N VAL A 189 -10.24 -2.02 -1.75
CA VAL A 189 -10.73 -3.37 -1.46
C VAL A 189 -9.94 -4.40 -2.30
N PRO A 190 -8.80 -4.90 -1.79
CA PRO A 190 -8.07 -5.95 -2.47
C PRO A 190 -8.86 -7.26 -2.44
N GLY A 191 -8.76 -8.05 -3.53
CA GLY A 191 -9.52 -9.29 -3.68
C GLY A 191 -10.94 -9.11 -4.24
N LEU A 192 -11.47 -7.88 -4.28
CA LEU A 192 -12.74 -7.58 -4.94
C LEU A 192 -12.54 -7.64 -6.47
N ALA A 193 -13.18 -8.62 -7.12
CA ALA A 193 -13.06 -8.86 -8.56
C ALA A 193 -14.42 -8.98 -9.27
N ASP A 194 -15.50 -9.23 -8.54
CA ASP A 194 -16.85 -9.34 -9.11
C ASP A 194 -17.35 -7.98 -9.61
N ALA A 195 -17.82 -7.95 -10.87
CA ALA A 195 -18.21 -6.71 -11.53
C ALA A 195 -19.47 -6.07 -10.93
N GLU A 196 -20.42 -6.87 -10.45
CA GLU A 196 -21.66 -6.36 -9.85
C GLU A 196 -21.39 -5.78 -8.46
N GLU A 197 -20.51 -6.41 -7.68
CA GLU A 197 -20.07 -5.92 -6.38
C GLU A 197 -19.25 -4.63 -6.52
N ILE A 198 -18.32 -4.56 -7.49
CA ILE A 198 -17.58 -3.33 -7.82
C ILE A 198 -18.56 -2.19 -8.17
N ALA A 199 -19.48 -2.44 -9.13
CA ALA A 199 -20.45 -1.45 -9.55
C ALA A 199 -21.40 -1.03 -8.40
N THR A 200 -21.69 -1.93 -7.48
CA THR A 200 -22.48 -1.63 -6.29
C THR A 200 -21.74 -0.72 -5.34
N LEU A 201 -20.50 -1.03 -5.00
CA LEU A 201 -19.69 -0.19 -4.11
C LEU A 201 -19.40 1.18 -4.72
N THR A 202 -19.09 1.27 -6.02
CA THR A 202 -18.84 2.57 -6.68
C THR A 202 -20.06 3.49 -6.70
N ARG A 203 -21.28 2.94 -6.71
CA ARG A 203 -22.52 3.74 -6.59
C ARG A 203 -22.83 4.15 -5.15
N LEU A 204 -22.48 3.32 -4.18
CA LEU A 204 -22.84 3.55 -2.77
C LEU A 204 -21.85 4.45 -2.03
N LEU A 205 -20.57 4.40 -2.42
CA LEU A 205 -19.53 5.14 -1.72
C LEU A 205 -19.40 6.57 -2.27
N PRO A 206 -19.40 7.60 -1.41
CA PRO A 206 -19.24 8.99 -1.83
C PRO A 206 -17.77 9.36 -2.14
N VAL A 207 -16.84 8.41 -2.06
CA VAL A 207 -15.41 8.58 -2.27
C VAL A 207 -14.90 7.59 -3.33
N PRO A 208 -13.73 7.85 -3.95
CA PRO A 208 -13.15 6.96 -4.94
C PRO A 208 -12.92 5.55 -4.42
N LEU A 209 -13.35 4.54 -5.20
CA LEU A 209 -13.01 3.14 -4.99
C LEU A 209 -11.69 2.82 -5.70
N ASN A 210 -10.76 2.22 -4.96
CA ASN A 210 -9.54 1.61 -5.46
C ASN A 210 -9.71 0.09 -5.49
N VAL A 211 -9.30 -0.55 -6.58
CA VAL A 211 -9.21 -2.00 -6.73
C VAL A 211 -7.78 -2.45 -7.01
N TYR A 212 -7.48 -3.69 -6.68
CA TYR A 212 -6.19 -4.32 -6.98
C TYR A 212 -6.29 -5.12 -8.28
N ALA A 213 -5.40 -4.83 -9.22
CA ALA A 213 -5.33 -5.48 -10.53
C ALA A 213 -3.94 -6.07 -10.85
N GLY A 214 -3.09 -6.29 -9.84
CA GLY A 214 -1.74 -6.81 -10.00
C GLY A 214 -1.66 -8.35 -10.06
N TYR A 215 -2.66 -9.01 -10.65
CA TYR A 215 -2.72 -10.47 -10.78
C TYR A 215 -3.16 -10.89 -12.19
N PRO A 216 -2.79 -12.11 -12.64
CA PRO A 216 -3.20 -12.62 -13.92
C PRO A 216 -4.73 -12.74 -14.05
N GLY A 217 -5.30 -12.23 -15.12
CA GLY A 217 -6.75 -12.28 -15.36
C GLY A 217 -7.55 -11.15 -14.70
N ALA A 218 -6.88 -10.17 -14.09
CA ALA A 218 -7.55 -8.97 -13.57
C ALA A 218 -8.31 -8.23 -14.69
N PRO A 219 -9.48 -7.62 -14.41
CA PRO A 219 -10.21 -6.81 -15.39
C PRO A 219 -9.35 -5.65 -15.90
N GLY A 220 -9.40 -5.39 -17.20
CA GLY A 220 -8.69 -4.27 -17.81
C GLY A 220 -9.19 -2.92 -17.30
N SER A 221 -8.33 -1.90 -17.37
CA SER A 221 -8.64 -0.55 -16.86
C SER A 221 -9.91 0.06 -17.46
N HIS A 222 -10.20 -0.20 -18.72
CA HIS A 222 -11.42 0.27 -19.38
C HIS A 222 -12.69 -0.33 -18.75
N VAL A 223 -12.69 -1.63 -18.45
CA VAL A 223 -13.81 -2.31 -17.77
C VAL A 223 -14.00 -1.72 -16.36
N LEU A 224 -12.90 -1.57 -15.60
CA LEU A 224 -12.95 -0.99 -14.26
C LEU A 224 -13.44 0.46 -14.28
N GLN A 225 -13.06 1.23 -15.29
CA GLN A 225 -13.58 2.60 -15.51
C GLN A 225 -15.10 2.62 -15.71
N GLN A 226 -15.62 1.72 -16.56
CA GLN A 226 -17.07 1.58 -16.80
C GLN A 226 -17.84 1.21 -15.53
N LEU A 227 -17.23 0.43 -14.66
CA LEU A 227 -17.78 0.07 -13.34
C LEU A 227 -17.68 1.20 -12.31
N GLY A 228 -17.09 2.35 -12.65
CA GLY A 228 -16.99 3.51 -11.78
C GLY A 228 -15.75 3.56 -10.90
N VAL A 229 -14.79 2.63 -11.04
CA VAL A 229 -13.53 2.64 -10.31
C VAL A 229 -12.74 3.91 -10.65
N ARG A 230 -12.08 4.49 -9.65
CA ARG A 230 -11.30 5.74 -9.79
C ARG A 230 -9.81 5.57 -9.52
N ARG A 231 -9.40 4.46 -8.90
CA ARG A 231 -8.00 4.11 -8.68
C ARG A 231 -7.79 2.63 -8.93
N ILE A 232 -6.68 2.29 -9.59
CA ILE A 232 -6.28 0.92 -9.88
C ILE A 232 -4.84 0.76 -9.40
N SER A 233 -4.61 -0.10 -8.41
CA SER A 233 -3.28 -0.41 -7.87
C SER A 233 -2.82 -1.77 -8.38
N LEU A 234 -1.53 -1.88 -8.75
CA LEU A 234 -0.93 -3.16 -9.13
C LEU A 234 -0.21 -3.85 -7.96
N GLY A 235 -0.10 -3.19 -6.80
CA GLY A 235 0.50 -3.74 -5.58
C GLY A 235 1.90 -4.30 -5.81
N CYS A 236 2.18 -5.48 -5.25
CA CYS A 236 3.47 -6.14 -5.39
C CYS A 236 3.68 -6.86 -6.75
N GLY A 237 2.66 -6.92 -7.62
CA GLY A 237 2.74 -7.61 -8.92
C GLY A 237 3.95 -7.22 -9.77
N PRO A 238 4.27 -5.93 -9.98
CA PRO A 238 5.46 -5.50 -10.71
C PRO A 238 6.77 -6.01 -10.09
N MET A 239 6.89 -5.99 -8.76
CA MET A 239 8.07 -6.54 -8.05
C MET A 239 8.16 -8.05 -8.23
N GLN A 240 7.04 -8.78 -8.07
CA GLN A 240 7.01 -10.23 -8.30
C GLN A 240 7.44 -10.62 -9.71
N ALA A 241 6.97 -9.89 -10.73
CA ALA A 241 7.38 -10.09 -12.11
C ALA A 241 8.88 -9.83 -12.31
N THR A 242 9.42 -8.79 -11.65
CA THR A 242 10.84 -8.44 -11.69
C THR A 242 11.70 -9.53 -11.03
N LEU A 243 11.30 -10.03 -9.87
CA LEU A 243 12.00 -11.12 -9.17
C LEU A 243 11.98 -12.42 -9.97
N ALA A 244 10.84 -12.76 -10.58
CA ALA A 244 10.71 -13.94 -11.44
C ALA A 244 11.62 -13.82 -12.67
N HIS A 245 11.69 -12.65 -13.30
CA HIS A 245 12.57 -12.41 -14.44
C HIS A 245 14.07 -12.51 -14.06
N LEU A 246 14.44 -11.93 -12.90
CA LEU A 246 15.80 -12.05 -12.38
C LEU A 246 16.16 -13.51 -12.07
N GLY A 247 15.24 -14.29 -11.51
CA GLY A 247 15.41 -15.72 -11.31
C GLY A 247 15.67 -16.48 -12.61
N ALA A 248 14.89 -16.18 -13.67
CA ALA A 248 15.09 -16.79 -15.00
C ALA A 248 16.48 -16.45 -15.60
N ILE A 249 16.93 -15.19 -15.47
CA ILE A 249 18.27 -14.78 -15.90
C ILE A 249 19.36 -15.57 -15.14
N ALA A 250 19.20 -15.69 -13.83
CA ALA A 250 20.18 -16.39 -12.99
C ALA A 250 20.24 -17.92 -13.33
N SER A 251 19.09 -18.56 -13.49
CA SER A 251 19.02 -19.98 -13.86
C SER A 251 19.64 -20.23 -15.24
N GLU A 252 19.32 -19.43 -16.25
CA GLU A 252 19.93 -19.55 -17.59
C GLU A 252 21.47 -19.41 -17.52
N ALA A 253 21.96 -18.47 -16.72
CA ALA A 253 23.40 -18.25 -16.56
C ALA A 253 24.10 -19.41 -15.86
N PHE A 254 23.50 -19.99 -14.82
CA PHE A 254 24.09 -21.08 -14.05
C PHE A 254 23.94 -22.46 -14.74
N ASP A 255 22.76 -22.73 -15.32
CA ASP A 255 22.44 -24.06 -15.84
C ASP A 255 22.90 -24.25 -17.30
N GLU A 256 22.87 -23.16 -18.10
CA GLU A 256 23.11 -23.22 -19.53
C GLU A 256 24.37 -22.43 -19.98
N GLY A 257 24.94 -21.60 -19.11
CA GLY A 257 26.06 -20.72 -19.48
C GLY A 257 25.70 -19.67 -20.54
N ARG A 258 24.43 -19.30 -20.66
CA ARG A 258 23.91 -18.35 -21.65
C ARG A 258 23.35 -17.11 -20.96
N TYR A 259 23.10 -16.04 -21.74
CA TYR A 259 22.68 -14.73 -21.24
C TYR A 259 21.59 -14.09 -22.12
N ASP A 260 20.83 -14.91 -22.89
CA ASP A 260 19.87 -14.44 -23.89
C ASP A 260 18.65 -13.78 -23.25
N THR A 261 18.20 -14.33 -22.11
CA THR A 261 17.04 -13.82 -21.36
C THR A 261 17.29 -12.39 -20.88
N MET A 262 18.49 -12.10 -20.36
CA MET A 262 18.89 -10.75 -19.97
C MET A 262 18.94 -9.79 -21.17
N GLY A 263 19.49 -10.25 -22.29
CA GLY A 263 19.71 -9.43 -23.49
C GLY A 263 18.43 -8.94 -24.18
N LYS A 264 17.29 -9.62 -23.97
CA LYS A 264 16.02 -9.29 -24.65
C LYS A 264 15.46 -7.92 -24.28
N ARG A 265 15.67 -7.45 -23.04
CA ARG A 265 15.12 -6.18 -22.51
C ARG A 265 16.06 -5.55 -21.49
N MET A 266 17.26 -5.26 -21.88
CA MET A 266 18.27 -4.63 -21.02
C MET A 266 18.41 -3.15 -21.37
N LEU A 267 18.36 -2.28 -20.37
CA LEU A 267 18.74 -0.88 -20.52
C LEU A 267 20.25 -0.78 -20.68
N THR A 268 20.70 0.09 -21.58
CA THR A 268 22.13 0.45 -21.63
C THR A 268 22.51 1.24 -20.36
N PRO A 269 23.81 1.25 -19.99
CA PRO A 269 24.28 2.08 -18.87
C PRO A 269 23.93 3.57 -19.04
N ALA A 270 23.91 4.07 -20.27
CA ALA A 270 23.57 5.45 -20.58
C ALA A 270 22.08 5.74 -20.31
N GLU A 271 21.17 4.84 -20.71
CA GLU A 271 19.74 4.94 -20.43
C GLU A 271 19.45 4.83 -18.93
N ALA A 272 20.02 3.86 -18.24
CA ALA A 272 19.87 3.70 -16.81
C ALA A 272 20.35 4.94 -16.02
N ASN A 273 21.53 5.46 -16.34
CA ASN A 273 22.03 6.71 -15.76
C ASN A 273 21.15 7.91 -16.16
N GLY A 274 20.57 7.89 -17.35
CA GLY A 274 19.66 8.93 -17.85
C GLY A 274 18.43 9.14 -16.98
N LEU A 275 17.93 8.07 -16.33
CA LEU A 275 16.80 8.15 -15.41
C LEU A 275 17.04 9.11 -14.24
N PHE A 276 18.31 9.35 -13.86
CA PHE A 276 18.68 10.11 -12.66
C PHE A 276 19.43 11.40 -12.94
N ARG A 277 19.84 11.69 -14.20
CA ARG A 277 20.68 12.85 -14.54
C ARG A 277 20.01 14.19 -14.27
N SER A 278 18.70 14.30 -14.42
CA SER A 278 17.94 15.54 -14.19
C SER A 278 17.60 15.80 -12.73
N ILE A 279 17.94 14.85 -11.85
CA ILE A 279 17.66 14.99 -10.43
C ILE A 279 18.72 15.89 -9.85
N VAL A 280 18.35 17.15 -9.60
CA VAL A 280 19.15 18.01 -8.74
C VAL A 280 19.05 17.40 -7.33
N HIS A 281 20.10 16.68 -6.91
CA HIS A 281 20.25 16.31 -5.50
C HIS A 281 20.26 17.64 -4.71
N LYS A 282 19.08 18.08 -4.26
CA LYS A 282 18.99 19.14 -3.26
C LYS A 282 19.87 18.67 -2.14
N ALA A 283 20.98 19.42 -1.91
CA ALA A 283 22.05 19.07 -0.99
C ALA A 283 21.46 18.38 0.23
N ASP A 284 21.98 17.23 0.53
CA ASP A 284 21.55 16.36 1.63
C ASP A 284 21.45 17.21 2.90
N ARG A 285 20.26 17.74 3.16
CA ARG A 285 19.96 18.25 4.48
C ARG A 285 19.78 17.02 5.33
N THR A 286 20.92 16.44 5.72
CA THR A 286 21.06 15.37 6.71
C THR A 286 20.55 15.87 8.06
N ARG A 287 19.27 16.12 8.15
CA ARG A 287 18.54 15.97 9.39
C ARG A 287 17.94 14.59 9.33
N GLU A 288 18.55 13.66 10.06
CA GLU A 288 17.82 12.51 10.55
C GLU A 288 16.49 13.06 11.06
N VAL A 289 15.39 12.69 10.41
CA VAL A 289 14.07 13.02 10.96
C VAL A 289 13.92 12.07 12.14
N PRO A 290 14.09 12.53 13.38
CA PRO A 290 13.94 11.65 14.52
C PRO A 290 12.46 11.21 14.53
N TYR A 291 12.22 9.93 14.34
CA TYR A 291 10.97 9.33 14.72
C TYR A 291 10.95 9.31 16.26
N VAL A 292 10.38 10.33 16.82
CA VAL A 292 10.06 10.39 18.25
C VAL A 292 8.61 9.93 18.32
N GLY A 293 8.39 8.75 18.89
CA GLY A 293 7.04 8.34 19.29
C GLY A 293 6.42 9.51 20.08
N MET A 294 5.20 9.91 19.71
CA MET A 294 4.60 11.09 20.35
C MET A 294 4.38 10.82 21.83
N GLY A 295 5.27 11.36 22.68
CA GLY A 295 4.98 11.56 24.10
C GLY A 295 3.78 12.51 24.29
N ASP A 296 3.37 12.79 25.52
CA ASP A 296 2.18 13.57 25.96
C ASP A 296 2.06 15.00 25.40
N GLY A 297 2.39 15.22 24.13
CA GLY A 297 2.37 16.52 23.45
C GLY A 297 0.96 17.01 23.06
N PRO A 298 0.85 18.26 22.51
CA PRO A 298 -0.44 18.87 22.16
C PRO A 298 -1.33 18.06 21.20
N VAL A 299 -0.74 17.23 20.35
CA VAL A 299 -1.47 16.37 19.42
C VAL A 299 -2.12 15.19 20.14
N ALA A 300 -1.47 14.62 21.18
CA ALA A 300 -2.06 13.60 22.03
C ALA A 300 -3.32 14.13 22.74
N GLN A 301 -3.31 15.39 23.16
CA GLN A 301 -4.48 16.04 23.76
C GLN A 301 -5.60 16.30 22.75
N LEU A 302 -5.28 16.63 21.50
CA LEU A 302 -6.27 16.81 20.43
C LEU A 302 -6.98 15.50 20.09
N VAL A 303 -6.23 14.40 19.96
CA VAL A 303 -6.74 13.05 19.71
C VAL A 303 -7.61 12.56 20.88
N ALA A 304 -7.20 12.83 22.12
CA ALA A 304 -7.99 12.48 23.31
C ALA A 304 -9.33 13.24 23.37
N ARG A 305 -9.36 14.51 22.92
CA ARG A 305 -10.60 15.30 22.79
C ARG A 305 -11.55 14.76 21.71
N GLN A 306 -11.04 14.37 20.54
CA GLN A 306 -11.86 13.78 19.48
C GLN A 306 -12.40 12.39 19.87
N ARG A 307 -11.62 11.56 20.61
CA ARG A 307 -12.08 10.27 21.11
C ARG A 307 -13.29 10.38 22.04
N ARG A 308 -13.34 11.40 22.90
CA ARG A 308 -14.48 11.65 23.80
C ARG A 308 -15.74 12.15 23.07
N ALA A 309 -15.58 12.77 21.91
CA ALA A 309 -16.70 13.26 21.10
C ALA A 309 -17.31 12.19 20.20
N SER A 310 -16.52 11.17 19.76
CA SER A 310 -16.95 10.21 18.75
C SER A 310 -17.36 8.82 19.29
N PHE A 311 -16.92 8.43 20.50
CA PHE A 311 -17.22 7.11 21.08
C PHE A 311 -17.34 7.19 22.62
N PRO A 312 -18.54 7.16 23.21
CA PRO A 312 -18.70 6.97 24.65
C PRO A 312 -18.38 5.50 25.00
N ASP A 313 -17.45 5.35 25.93
CA ASP A 313 -17.03 4.17 26.70
C ASP A 313 -17.39 2.76 26.16
N VAL A 314 -16.41 2.10 25.55
CA VAL A 314 -16.37 0.63 25.42
C VAL A 314 -15.17 0.11 26.20
N GLU A 315 -15.43 -0.56 27.32
CA GLU A 315 -14.41 -1.25 28.11
C GLU A 315 -13.79 -2.43 27.34
N LEU A 316 -12.46 -2.39 27.18
CA LEU A 316 -11.68 -3.48 26.59
C LEU A 316 -11.29 -4.48 27.68
N THR A 317 -11.92 -5.65 27.70
CA THR A 317 -11.46 -6.79 28.49
C THR A 317 -10.38 -7.56 27.73
N THR A 318 -9.13 -7.52 28.24
CA THR A 318 -8.01 -8.34 27.75
C THR A 318 -8.14 -9.77 28.26
N ARG A 319 -8.16 -10.76 27.35
CA ARG A 319 -7.90 -12.17 27.68
C ARG A 319 -6.62 -12.65 27.01
N ASN A 320 -5.66 -13.06 27.82
CA ASN A 320 -4.45 -13.80 27.41
C ASN A 320 -4.79 -15.25 27.09
N GLY A 321 -4.21 -15.81 26.03
CA GLY A 321 -4.28 -17.24 25.74
C GLY A 321 -3.18 -17.69 24.78
N ASN A 322 -2.35 -18.63 25.26
CA ASN A 322 -1.17 -19.21 24.62
C ASN A 322 -1.46 -20.13 23.43
N GLY A 323 -0.58 -20.07 22.43
CA GLY A 323 0.13 -21.17 21.75
C GLY A 323 -0.62 -22.01 20.71
N ALA A 324 -0.13 -22.01 19.47
CA ALA A 324 0.30 -23.19 18.71
C ALA A 324 0.59 -22.84 17.23
N ASN A 325 1.69 -23.37 16.70
CA ASN A 325 2.19 -23.29 15.33
C ASN A 325 1.26 -23.94 14.31
N HIS A 326 0.83 -23.19 13.28
CA HIS A 326 0.38 -23.77 12.01
C HIS A 326 0.82 -22.93 10.80
N SER A 327 1.32 -23.62 9.78
CA SER A 327 1.85 -23.09 8.51
C SER A 327 0.81 -22.22 7.75
N PRO A 328 1.19 -21.03 7.22
CA PRO A 328 0.23 -20.10 6.61
C PRO A 328 -0.39 -20.59 5.30
N ALA A 329 -1.68 -20.37 5.14
CA ALA A 329 -2.49 -20.80 3.98
C ALA A 329 -2.04 -20.21 2.62
N TRP A 330 -1.30 -19.09 2.60
CA TRP A 330 -0.76 -18.50 1.38
C TRP A 330 0.24 -19.37 0.64
N ARG A 331 0.97 -20.30 1.33
CA ARG A 331 1.84 -21.28 0.67
C ARG A 331 1.07 -22.24 -0.25
N ARG A 332 -0.19 -22.54 0.09
CA ARG A 332 -1.07 -23.39 -0.74
C ARG A 332 -1.61 -22.62 -1.95
N LEU A 333 -1.85 -21.34 -1.80
CA LEU A 333 -2.32 -20.48 -2.89
C LEU A 333 -1.22 -20.29 -3.96
N ILE A 334 0.03 -20.07 -3.55
CA ILE A 334 1.18 -19.97 -4.46
C ILE A 334 1.45 -21.32 -5.16
N ALA A 335 1.37 -22.44 -4.45
CA ALA A 335 1.52 -23.76 -5.06
C ALA A 335 0.40 -24.09 -6.07
N SER A 336 -0.82 -23.61 -5.82
CA SER A 336 -1.95 -23.71 -6.75
C SER A 336 -1.80 -22.82 -7.98
N MET A 337 -1.19 -21.63 -7.83
CA MET A 337 -0.97 -20.69 -8.93
C MET A 337 0.22 -21.07 -9.82
N LEU A 338 1.19 -21.81 -9.30
CA LEU A 338 2.36 -22.28 -10.06
C LEU A 338 2.14 -23.61 -10.79
N GLY A 339 0.91 -24.12 -10.84
CA GLY A 339 0.37 -25.30 -11.54
C GLY A 339 1.33 -26.04 -12.47
N GLY A 340 2.36 -26.66 -11.92
CA GLY A 340 3.28 -27.53 -12.64
C GLY A 340 2.79 -28.97 -12.61
N ARG A 341 2.32 -29.48 -13.75
CA ARG A 341 2.11 -30.90 -13.97
C ARG A 341 3.46 -31.64 -13.88
N ALA A 342 3.71 -32.29 -12.75
CA ALA A 342 4.72 -33.33 -12.70
C ALA A 342 4.11 -34.63 -13.26
N THR A 343 4.43 -34.97 -14.48
CA THR A 343 4.18 -36.29 -15.03
C THR A 343 5.16 -37.26 -14.41
N ALA A 344 4.67 -38.08 -13.51
CA ALA A 344 5.40 -39.28 -13.05
C ALA A 344 5.56 -40.25 -14.21
N LYS A 345 6.78 -40.48 -14.69
CA LYS A 345 7.12 -41.69 -15.45
C LYS A 345 7.51 -42.76 -14.45
N ALA A 346 6.63 -43.75 -14.25
CA ALA A 346 6.99 -45.02 -13.73
C ALA A 346 7.76 -45.77 -14.84
N GLY A 347 8.97 -46.17 -14.56
CA GLY A 347 9.77 -47.10 -15.38
C GLY A 347 9.95 -48.38 -14.61
N SER A 348 9.32 -49.43 -15.11
CA SER A 348 9.58 -50.83 -14.74
C SER A 348 10.81 -51.34 -15.51
N ALA A 349 11.77 -51.86 -14.85
CA ALA A 349 12.42 -53.17 -15.03
C ALA A 349 13.59 -53.26 -14.06
#